data_3fdbb36903982c2ac4c53acb08809c83
#
_entry.id   3fdbb36903982c2ac4c53acb08809c83
#
_cell.length_a   1.000
_cell.length_b   1.000
_cell.length_c   1.000
_cell.angle_alpha   90.00
_cell.angle_beta   90.00
_cell.angle_gamma   90.00
#
_symmetry.space_group_name_H-M   'P 1'
#
loop_
_entity.id
_entity.type
_entity.pdbx_description
1 polymer ?
#
loop_
_entity_poly.entity_id
_entity_poly.type
_entity_poly.pdbx_seq_one_letter_code
_entity_poly.pdbx_strand_id
1 'polypeptide(L)'
;MRIAVICTLAVVNVILESTLFQYTRIYGIKPDFSIMIIVAYAIMRGSSYGAFTGLGIGLLVDMMYGRAIGINALSYMVTGYIIGQAHENVFKDSFIPSFIFNFVAIVIFQHSFMLLAYFSNNISSTGVSYMYMLLKVIFPQAIYNSVVGSILYRYIYKLDEASFMNRRIY
;
A
#
# COMPACT_ATOMS: atom_id res chain seq x y z
N MET A 1 -4.94 21.28 4.08
CA MET A 1 -4.15 20.58 5.12
C MET A 1 -4.09 19.06 4.90
N ARG A 2 -5.20 18.35 4.67
CA ARG A 2 -5.22 16.86 4.55
C ARG A 2 -4.41 16.32 3.36
N ILE A 3 -4.57 16.93 2.19
CA ILE A 3 -3.81 16.54 0.98
C ILE A 3 -2.31 16.77 1.21
N ALA A 4 -1.94 17.86 1.88
CA ALA A 4 -0.54 18.12 2.22
C ALA A 4 0.05 17.03 3.15
N VAL A 5 -0.72 16.54 4.12
CA VAL A 5 -0.29 15.42 5.00
C VAL A 5 -0.07 14.13 4.19
N ILE A 6 -1.00 13.81 3.28
CA ILE A 6 -0.87 12.63 2.41
C ILE A 6 0.37 12.77 1.50
N CYS A 7 0.55 13.93 0.87
CA CYS A 7 1.73 14.21 0.04
C CYS A 7 3.03 14.14 0.85
N THR A 8 3.05 14.71 2.05
CA THR A 8 4.23 14.64 2.93
C THR A 8 4.54 13.21 3.33
N LEU A 9 3.52 12.43 3.75
CA LEU A 9 3.68 11.02 4.07
C LEU A 9 4.16 10.20 2.87
N ALA A 10 3.64 10.49 1.67
CA ALA A 10 4.07 9.83 0.44
C ALA A 10 5.55 10.13 0.12
N VAL A 11 5.96 11.39 0.20
CA VAL A 11 7.36 11.79 -0.05
C VAL A 11 8.30 11.20 1.00
N VAL A 12 7.94 11.31 2.27
CA VAL A 12 8.72 10.70 3.38
C VAL A 12 8.83 9.20 3.21
N ASN A 13 7.73 8.53 2.83
CA ASN A 13 7.73 7.10 2.55
C ASN A 13 8.73 6.73 1.45
N VAL A 14 8.69 7.43 0.32
CA VAL A 14 9.59 7.15 -0.80
C VAL A 14 11.06 7.38 -0.43
N ILE A 15 11.36 8.42 0.36
CA ILE A 15 12.72 8.68 0.87
C ILE A 15 13.15 7.56 1.85
N LEU A 16 12.29 7.12 2.75
CA LEU A 16 12.56 6.03 3.67
C LEU A 16 12.78 4.71 2.92
N GLU A 17 11.97 4.46 1.89
CA GLU A 17 12.07 3.27 1.06
C GLU A 17 13.38 3.20 0.26
N SER A 18 13.90 4.37 -0.15
CA SER A 18 15.18 4.47 -0.87
C SER A 18 16.41 4.32 0.04
N THR A 19 16.33 4.77 1.28
CA THR A 19 17.49 4.87 2.16
C THR A 19 17.56 3.77 3.21
N LEU A 20 16.51 3.61 4.01
CA LEU A 20 16.52 2.74 5.20
C LEU A 20 16.13 1.30 4.88
N PHE A 21 15.22 1.09 3.91
CA PHE A 21 14.67 -0.25 3.69
C PHE A 21 15.52 -1.16 2.81
N GLN A 22 16.64 -0.67 2.28
CA GLN A 22 17.66 -1.56 1.71
C GLN A 22 18.33 -2.42 2.78
N TYR A 23 18.39 -1.93 4.03
CA TYR A 23 18.98 -2.64 5.18
C TYR A 23 18.00 -3.57 5.91
N THR A 24 16.68 -3.35 5.77
CA THR A 24 15.65 -4.14 6.45
C THR A 24 15.09 -5.29 5.64
N ARG A 25 15.83 -5.76 4.64
CA ARG A 25 15.45 -6.96 3.87
C ARG A 25 15.60 -8.20 4.75
N ILE A 26 14.49 -8.72 5.23
CA ILE A 26 14.45 -10.01 5.92
C ILE A 26 14.22 -11.09 4.85
N TYR A 27 15.19 -11.98 4.64
CA TYR A 27 15.15 -13.01 3.58
C TYR A 27 14.88 -12.48 2.16
N GLY A 28 15.34 -11.25 1.84
CA GLY A 28 15.11 -10.65 0.52
C GLY A 28 13.75 -9.94 0.35
N ILE A 29 12.88 -9.99 1.35
CA ILE A 29 11.55 -9.38 1.35
C ILE A 29 11.63 -7.98 1.95
N LYS A 30 11.12 -7.00 1.21
CA LYS A 30 11.01 -5.60 1.66
C LYS A 30 9.62 -5.35 2.26
N PRO A 31 9.52 -4.55 3.34
CA PRO A 31 8.25 -3.96 3.72
C PRO A 31 7.81 -2.94 2.66
N ASP A 32 6.53 -2.97 2.31
CA ASP A 32 5.92 -2.00 1.39
C ASP A 32 5.04 -1.02 2.17
N PHE A 33 5.65 0.08 2.58
CA PHE A 33 4.95 1.11 3.33
C PHE A 33 3.92 1.86 2.49
N SER A 34 4.12 1.89 1.16
CA SER A 34 3.16 2.48 0.22
C SER A 34 1.81 1.81 0.35
N ILE A 35 1.78 0.46 0.31
CA ILE A 35 0.54 -0.31 0.50
C ILE A 35 -0.08 -0.07 1.87
N MET A 36 0.73 -0.03 2.94
CA MET A 36 0.23 0.20 4.30
C MET A 36 -0.48 1.54 4.44
N ILE A 37 0.07 2.61 3.86
CA ILE A 37 -0.55 3.95 3.83
C ILE A 37 -1.84 3.92 3.02
N ILE A 38 -1.83 3.30 1.84
CA ILE A 38 -3.00 3.19 0.97
C ILE A 38 -4.14 2.45 1.68
N VAL A 39 -3.84 1.31 2.31
CA VAL A 39 -4.81 0.52 3.09
C VAL A 39 -5.38 1.33 4.25
N ALA A 40 -4.53 2.07 4.98
CA ALA A 40 -4.98 2.91 6.08
C ALA A 40 -6.00 3.95 5.60
N TYR A 41 -5.69 4.71 4.56
CA TYR A 41 -6.62 5.71 4.02
C TYR A 41 -7.85 5.09 3.36
N ALA A 42 -7.73 3.94 2.72
CA ALA A 42 -8.84 3.20 2.13
C ALA A 42 -9.85 2.75 3.21
N ILE A 43 -9.38 2.16 4.31
CA ILE A 43 -10.23 1.74 5.43
C ILE A 43 -10.85 2.94 6.15
N MET A 44 -10.10 4.03 6.34
CA MET A 44 -10.56 5.19 7.08
C MET A 44 -11.56 6.03 6.29
N ARG A 45 -11.41 6.15 4.97
CA ARG A 45 -12.11 7.14 4.14
C ARG A 45 -12.83 6.60 2.92
N GLY A 46 -12.71 5.30 2.65
CA GLY A 46 -13.42 4.63 1.57
C GLY A 46 -12.65 4.55 0.25
N SER A 47 -13.32 3.97 -0.74
CA SER A 47 -12.73 3.54 -2.02
C SER A 47 -12.12 4.69 -2.84
N SER A 48 -12.80 5.84 -2.92
CA SER A 48 -12.27 6.98 -3.68
C SER A 48 -10.96 7.50 -3.10
N TYR A 49 -10.90 7.68 -1.78
CA TYR A 49 -9.67 8.13 -1.12
C TYR A 49 -8.54 7.11 -1.24
N GLY A 50 -8.85 5.81 -1.10
CA GLY A 50 -7.89 4.73 -1.32
C GLY A 50 -7.33 4.73 -2.73
N ALA A 51 -8.21 4.88 -3.73
CA ALA A 51 -7.82 4.93 -5.14
C ALA A 51 -6.91 6.14 -5.46
N PHE A 52 -7.32 7.35 -5.04
CA PHE A 52 -6.51 8.56 -5.31
C PHE A 52 -5.18 8.55 -4.56
N THR A 53 -5.16 8.07 -3.32
CA THR A 53 -3.91 7.91 -2.56
C THR A 53 -3.00 6.90 -3.23
N GLY A 54 -3.56 5.76 -3.68
CA GLY A 54 -2.82 4.74 -4.42
C GLY A 54 -2.26 5.25 -5.74
N LEU A 55 -3.06 5.99 -6.52
CA LEU A 55 -2.61 6.62 -7.76
C LEU A 55 -1.46 7.59 -7.51
N GLY A 56 -1.59 8.48 -6.52
CA GLY A 56 -0.57 9.48 -6.21
C GLY A 56 0.74 8.87 -5.74
N ILE A 57 0.69 7.95 -4.78
CA ILE A 57 1.89 7.24 -4.30
C ILE A 57 2.51 6.40 -5.41
N GLY A 58 1.69 5.69 -6.20
CA GLY A 58 2.17 4.86 -7.29
C GLY A 58 2.85 5.65 -8.40
N LEU A 59 2.35 6.83 -8.75
CA LEU A 59 3.03 7.73 -9.69
C LEU A 59 4.39 8.19 -9.18
N LEU A 60 4.51 8.51 -7.89
CA LEU A 60 5.80 8.86 -7.29
C LEU A 60 6.79 7.67 -7.34
N VAL A 61 6.31 6.47 -7.02
CA VAL A 61 7.12 5.24 -7.11
C VAL A 61 7.54 4.95 -8.54
N ASP A 62 6.63 5.11 -9.51
CA ASP A 62 6.94 4.92 -10.93
C ASP A 62 7.97 5.93 -11.44
N MET A 63 7.89 7.19 -11.03
CA MET A 63 8.86 8.22 -11.41
C MET A 63 10.24 7.97 -10.83
N MET A 64 10.34 7.38 -9.64
CA MET A 64 11.63 7.16 -8.98
C MET A 64 12.28 5.81 -9.30
N TYR A 65 11.48 4.77 -9.47
CA TYR A 65 11.99 3.39 -9.59
C TYR A 65 11.40 2.62 -10.77
N GLY A 66 10.35 3.15 -11.40
CA GLY A 66 9.61 2.44 -12.44
C GLY A 66 10.38 2.32 -13.74
N ARG A 67 10.40 1.11 -14.31
CA ARG A 67 10.84 0.90 -15.70
C ARG A 67 9.78 1.35 -16.71
N ALA A 68 8.52 1.39 -16.29
CA ALA A 68 7.40 1.89 -17.06
C ALA A 68 6.48 2.70 -16.14
N ILE A 69 6.13 3.92 -16.57
CA ILE A 69 5.25 4.81 -15.82
C ILE A 69 3.83 4.27 -15.90
N GLY A 70 3.16 4.17 -14.75
CA GLY A 70 1.75 3.80 -14.64
C GLY A 70 1.48 2.40 -14.09
N ILE A 71 2.44 1.47 -14.13
CA ILE A 71 2.20 0.10 -13.65
C ILE A 71 1.96 0.08 -12.14
N ASN A 72 2.84 0.69 -11.35
CA ASN A 72 2.63 0.78 -9.90
C ASN A 72 1.43 1.69 -9.57
N ALA A 73 1.29 2.81 -10.28
CA ALA A 73 0.19 3.74 -10.07
C ALA A 73 -1.19 3.08 -10.23
N LEU A 74 -1.39 2.33 -11.31
CA LEU A 74 -2.65 1.60 -11.54
C LEU A 74 -2.82 0.43 -10.56
N SER A 75 -1.76 -0.31 -10.25
CA SER A 75 -1.83 -1.42 -9.29
C SER A 75 -2.23 -0.95 -7.89
N TYR A 76 -1.62 0.13 -7.42
CA TYR A 76 -1.97 0.73 -6.13
C TYR A 76 -3.36 1.37 -6.14
N MET A 77 -3.76 2.01 -7.23
CA MET A 77 -5.10 2.57 -7.39
C MET A 77 -6.17 1.49 -7.28
N VAL A 78 -6.02 0.39 -8.02
CA VAL A 78 -6.95 -0.75 -7.98
C VAL A 78 -7.00 -1.36 -6.57
N THR A 79 -5.84 -1.56 -5.95
CA THR A 79 -5.75 -2.08 -4.57
C THR A 79 -6.48 -1.18 -3.59
N GLY A 80 -6.21 0.13 -3.61
CA GLY A 80 -6.85 1.10 -2.73
C GLY A 80 -8.36 1.19 -2.94
N TYR A 81 -8.81 1.10 -4.19
CA TYR A 81 -10.24 1.09 -4.53
C TYR A 81 -10.95 -0.13 -3.96
N ILE A 82 -10.42 -1.34 -4.20
CA ILE A 82 -11.04 -2.59 -3.74
C ILE A 82 -11.08 -2.66 -2.21
N ILE A 83 -9.97 -2.36 -1.54
CA ILE A 83 -9.90 -2.36 -0.07
C ILE A 83 -10.87 -1.32 0.51
N GLY A 84 -10.98 -0.17 -0.11
CA GLY A 84 -11.85 0.91 0.35
C GLY A 84 -13.35 0.61 0.25
N GLN A 85 -13.78 -0.38 -0.54
CA GLN A 85 -15.19 -0.82 -0.58
C GLN A 85 -15.65 -1.40 0.76
N ALA A 86 -14.72 -1.95 1.54
CA ALA A 86 -15.03 -2.51 2.85
C ALA A 86 -15.12 -1.46 3.97
N HIS A 87 -14.88 -0.17 3.68
CA HIS A 87 -14.81 0.93 4.65
C HIS A 87 -15.99 1.01 5.63
N GLU A 88 -17.22 0.77 5.16
CA GLU A 88 -18.44 0.91 5.98
C GLU A 88 -18.62 -0.25 6.96
N ASN A 89 -18.08 -1.42 6.65
CA ASN A 89 -18.32 -2.67 7.37
C ASN A 89 -17.19 -3.03 8.36
N VAL A 90 -16.24 -2.12 8.59
CA VAL A 90 -15.03 -2.41 9.38
C VAL A 90 -15.00 -1.61 10.66
N PHE A 91 -14.75 -2.28 11.78
CA PHE A 91 -14.41 -1.63 13.05
C PHE A 91 -13.00 -1.04 12.94
N LYS A 92 -12.95 0.31 12.78
CA LYS A 92 -11.70 1.05 12.49
C LYS A 92 -10.68 1.01 13.64
N ASP A 93 -11.13 0.74 14.86
CA ASP A 93 -10.28 0.71 16.06
C ASP A 93 -9.60 -0.65 16.30
N SER A 94 -9.92 -1.67 15.50
CA SER A 94 -9.46 -3.03 15.73
C SER A 94 -8.18 -3.35 14.94
N PHE A 95 -7.27 -4.10 15.58
CA PHE A 95 -6.04 -4.60 14.94
C PHE A 95 -6.33 -5.67 13.89
N ILE A 96 -7.32 -6.54 14.13
CA ILE A 96 -7.61 -7.70 13.27
C ILE A 96 -8.02 -7.30 11.85
N PRO A 97 -8.97 -6.38 11.63
CA PRO A 97 -9.30 -5.92 10.30
C PRO A 97 -8.10 -5.33 9.56
N SER A 98 -7.30 -4.49 10.22
CA SER A 98 -6.11 -3.92 9.60
C SER A 98 -5.13 -4.99 9.13
N PHE A 99 -4.92 -6.04 9.91
CA PHE A 99 -4.07 -7.17 9.53
C PHE A 99 -4.60 -7.89 8.29
N ILE A 100 -5.89 -8.22 8.27
CA ILE A 100 -6.53 -8.93 7.16
C ILE A 100 -6.49 -8.07 5.88
N PHE A 101 -6.82 -6.78 5.98
CA PHE A 101 -6.84 -5.91 4.82
C PHE A 101 -5.44 -5.64 4.25
N ASN A 102 -4.41 -5.52 5.09
CA ASN A 102 -3.03 -5.44 4.59
C ASN A 102 -2.61 -6.73 3.87
N PHE A 103 -2.98 -7.90 4.40
CA PHE A 103 -2.70 -9.17 3.76
C PHE A 103 -3.37 -9.27 2.38
N VAL A 104 -4.66 -8.98 2.31
CA VAL A 104 -5.43 -9.00 1.06
C VAL A 104 -4.91 -7.96 0.07
N ALA A 105 -4.55 -6.77 0.55
CA ALA A 105 -4.01 -5.70 -0.28
C ALA A 105 -2.71 -6.10 -0.99
N ILE A 106 -1.77 -6.77 -0.30
CA ILE A 106 -0.55 -7.27 -0.93
C ILE A 106 -0.88 -8.28 -2.03
N VAL A 107 -1.81 -9.19 -1.77
CA VAL A 107 -2.22 -10.19 -2.77
C VAL A 107 -2.82 -9.49 -4.00
N ILE A 108 -3.74 -8.55 -3.81
CA ILE A 108 -4.37 -7.79 -4.90
C ILE A 108 -3.31 -7.00 -5.67
N PHE A 109 -2.43 -6.30 -4.97
CA PHE A 109 -1.36 -5.50 -5.58
C PHE A 109 -0.46 -6.36 -6.46
N GLN A 110 0.04 -7.47 -5.95
CA GLN A 110 0.94 -8.35 -6.68
C GLN A 110 0.29 -8.93 -7.95
N HIS A 111 -0.99 -9.34 -7.87
CA HIS A 111 -1.71 -9.83 -9.04
C HIS A 111 -1.95 -8.73 -10.07
N SER A 112 -2.38 -7.54 -9.62
CA SER A 112 -2.60 -6.39 -10.49
C SER A 112 -1.29 -5.95 -11.17
N PHE A 113 -0.20 -5.91 -10.41
CA PHE A 113 1.12 -5.56 -10.91
C PHE A 113 1.60 -6.57 -11.97
N MET A 114 1.49 -7.88 -11.68
CA MET A 114 1.89 -8.93 -12.63
C MET A 114 1.08 -8.87 -13.92
N LEU A 115 -0.23 -8.65 -13.80
CA LEU A 115 -1.13 -8.54 -14.94
C LEU A 115 -0.77 -7.34 -15.83
N LEU A 116 -0.60 -6.16 -15.24
CA LEU A 116 -0.23 -4.94 -15.96
C LEU A 116 1.16 -5.02 -16.56
N ALA A 117 2.12 -5.58 -15.84
CA ALA A 117 3.48 -5.77 -16.32
C ALA A 117 3.56 -6.78 -17.47
N TYR A 118 2.71 -7.80 -17.46
CA TYR A 118 2.57 -8.74 -18.57
C TYR A 118 2.05 -8.04 -19.84
N PHE A 119 0.96 -7.27 -19.73
CA PHE A 119 0.43 -6.51 -20.86
C PHE A 119 1.37 -5.42 -21.38
N SER A 120 2.19 -4.85 -20.50
CA SER A 120 3.21 -3.85 -20.86
C SER A 120 4.48 -4.45 -21.49
N ASN A 121 4.52 -5.77 -21.70
CA ASN A 121 5.69 -6.51 -22.21
C ASN A 121 6.99 -6.26 -21.40
N ASN A 122 6.84 -5.86 -20.15
CA ASN A 122 7.94 -5.59 -19.23
C ASN A 122 8.40 -6.82 -18.42
N ILE A 123 7.64 -7.91 -18.49
CA ILE A 123 8.06 -9.19 -17.93
C ILE A 123 8.64 -10.02 -19.06
N SER A 124 9.96 -10.11 -19.13
CA SER A 124 10.61 -11.25 -19.78
C SER A 124 10.11 -12.49 -19.06
N SER A 125 9.64 -13.50 -19.80
CA SER A 125 9.23 -14.79 -19.26
C SER A 125 10.43 -15.44 -18.54
N THR A 126 10.68 -14.98 -17.31
CA THR A 126 11.58 -15.66 -16.40
C THR A 126 10.89 -16.97 -16.10
N GLY A 127 11.42 -18.11 -16.49
CA GLY A 127 10.80 -19.43 -16.31
C GLY A 127 10.51 -19.83 -14.85
N VAL A 128 10.23 -18.84 -14.00
CA VAL A 128 9.88 -18.98 -12.60
C VAL A 128 8.40 -19.33 -12.49
N SER A 129 8.11 -20.50 -11.95
CA SER A 129 6.74 -20.96 -11.71
C SER A 129 5.97 -19.95 -10.85
N TYR A 130 4.75 -19.62 -11.26
CA TYR A 130 3.83 -18.77 -10.48
C TYR A 130 3.66 -19.28 -9.04
N MET A 131 3.56 -20.59 -8.83
CA MET A 131 3.45 -21.20 -7.51
C MET A 131 4.67 -20.90 -6.63
N TYR A 132 5.87 -20.88 -7.22
CA TYR A 132 7.10 -20.49 -6.51
C TYR A 132 7.05 -19.03 -6.06
N MET A 133 6.62 -18.12 -6.93
CA MET A 133 6.47 -16.70 -6.58
C MET A 133 5.41 -16.50 -5.47
N LEU A 134 4.29 -17.21 -5.56
CA LEU A 134 3.22 -17.12 -4.59
C LEU A 134 3.68 -17.56 -3.19
N LEU A 135 4.33 -18.72 -3.09
CA LEU A 135 4.74 -19.29 -1.80
C LEU A 135 6.01 -18.65 -1.22
N LYS A 136 6.96 -18.27 -2.06
CA LYS A 136 8.29 -17.80 -1.62
C LYS A 136 8.40 -16.28 -1.52
N VAL A 137 7.56 -15.54 -2.24
CA VAL A 137 7.62 -14.08 -2.27
C VAL A 137 6.33 -13.45 -1.73
N ILE A 138 5.19 -13.75 -2.36
CA ILE A 138 3.93 -13.05 -2.05
C ILE A 138 3.44 -13.37 -0.65
N PHE A 139 3.40 -14.65 -0.27
CA PHE A 139 2.88 -15.07 1.03
C PHE A 139 3.72 -14.55 2.22
N PRO A 140 5.04 -14.72 2.26
CA PRO A 140 5.85 -14.14 3.34
C PRO A 140 5.81 -12.61 3.37
N GLN A 141 5.78 -11.95 2.20
CA GLN A 141 5.63 -10.50 2.10
C GLN A 141 4.27 -10.05 2.67
N ALA A 142 3.19 -10.76 2.37
CA ALA A 142 1.86 -10.44 2.88
C ALA A 142 1.80 -10.54 4.41
N ILE A 143 2.37 -11.59 5.00
CA ILE A 143 2.44 -11.75 6.46
C ILE A 143 3.25 -10.61 7.09
N TYR A 144 4.45 -10.36 6.57
CA TYR A 144 5.34 -9.33 7.11
C TYR A 144 4.69 -7.94 7.07
N ASN A 145 4.15 -7.57 5.92
CA ASN A 145 3.47 -6.29 5.74
C ASN A 145 2.19 -6.17 6.56
N SER A 146 1.47 -7.27 6.80
CA SER A 146 0.27 -7.26 7.64
C SER A 146 0.59 -6.94 9.09
N VAL A 147 1.67 -7.49 9.64
CA VAL A 147 2.11 -7.20 11.01
C VAL A 147 2.55 -5.74 11.12
N VAL A 148 3.47 -5.29 10.27
CA VAL A 148 3.99 -3.92 10.31
C VAL A 148 2.89 -2.90 9.98
N GLY A 149 2.05 -3.21 8.96
CA GLY A 149 0.95 -2.36 8.54
C GLY A 149 -0.12 -2.15 9.62
N SER A 150 -0.39 -3.19 10.43
CA SER A 150 -1.34 -3.07 11.53
C SER A 150 -0.83 -2.16 12.66
N ILE A 151 0.47 -2.15 12.89
CA ILE A 151 1.10 -1.24 13.85
C ILE A 151 1.03 0.19 13.30
N LEU A 152 1.43 0.37 12.04
CA LEU A 152 1.43 1.67 11.37
C LEU A 152 0.03 2.27 11.27
N TYR A 153 -0.97 1.45 10.98
CA TYR A 153 -2.38 1.86 10.91
C TYR A 153 -2.84 2.58 12.17
N ARG A 154 -2.48 2.05 13.36
CA ARG A 154 -2.81 2.69 14.65
C ARG A 154 -2.26 4.11 14.77
N TYR A 155 -1.02 4.33 14.30
CA TYR A 155 -0.40 5.66 14.33
C TYR A 155 -1.08 6.61 13.34
N ILE A 156 -1.35 6.16 12.12
CA ILE A 156 -2.03 6.96 11.09
C ILE A 156 -3.45 7.30 11.55
N TYR A 157 -4.17 6.34 12.13
CA TYR A 157 -5.52 6.56 12.65
C TYR A 157 -5.53 7.65 13.74
N LYS A 158 -4.63 7.57 14.72
CA LYS A 158 -4.50 8.59 15.77
C LYS A 158 -4.17 9.98 15.21
N LEU A 159 -3.30 10.04 14.20
CA LEU A 159 -2.94 11.31 13.54
C LEU A 159 -4.14 11.91 12.80
N ASP A 160 -4.93 11.08 12.11
CA ASP A 160 -6.11 11.57 11.39
C ASP A 160 -7.22 12.01 12.33
N GLU A 161 -7.44 11.30 13.42
CA GLU A 161 -8.41 11.65 14.45
C GLU A 161 -8.05 12.97 15.14
N ALA A 162 -6.79 13.17 15.50
CA ALA A 162 -6.29 14.41 16.08
C ALA A 162 -6.50 15.61 15.13
N SER A 163 -6.28 15.44 13.84
CA SER A 163 -6.49 16.49 12.84
C SER A 163 -7.97 16.80 12.58
N PHE A 164 -8.88 15.84 12.84
CA PHE A 164 -10.33 16.01 12.69
C PHE A 164 -10.96 16.70 13.88
N MET A 165 -10.54 16.38 15.11
CA MET A 165 -11.03 17.01 16.34
C MET A 165 -10.75 18.50 16.35
N ASN A 166 -9.64 18.94 15.81
CA ASN A 166 -9.26 20.37 15.77
C ASN A 166 -10.17 21.22 14.84
N ARG A 167 -11.11 20.62 14.07
CA ARG A 167 -12.07 21.30 13.21
C ARG A 167 -13.49 21.42 13.81
N ARG A 168 -13.77 20.83 14.97
CA ARG A 168 -15.08 20.94 15.63
C ARG A 168 -15.19 22.12 16.60
N ILE A 169 -14.17 22.98 16.67
CA ILE A 169 -14.13 24.10 17.62
C ILE A 169 -14.37 25.48 16.93
N TYR A 170 -14.79 25.48 15.64
CA TYR A 170 -15.24 26.74 15.02
C TYR A 170 -16.51 26.53 14.22
#